data_b4755edd9644b81c7dcb61c3c4d16a7c
#
_entry.id   b4755edd9644b81c7dcb61c3c4d16a7c
#
_cell.length_a   1.000
_cell.length_b   1.000
_cell.length_c   1.000
_cell.angle_alpha   90.00
_cell.angle_beta   90.00
_cell.angle_gamma   90.00
#
_symmetry.space_group_name_H-M   'P 1'
#
loop_
_entity.id
_entity.type
_entity.pdbx_description
1 polymer ?
#
loop_
_entity_poly.entity_id
_entity_poly.type
_entity_poly.pdbx_seq_one_letter_code
_entity_poly.pdbx_strand_id
1 'polypeptide(L)'
;TTTFRPPYTPLTFGTIVGRNVGEYFDIFRRTPMNNWHINNNAEFENVGQWKRAWYYPINNETMDEAVQRESLAARKSAGILDASTLGKIDIQGSDASEFLNRVYTNAWSKLGIGKCRYGLMLNEDGMVYDDGVTTRLGENHYLMTTTTGGAANVLGKLEDYLQTEWPELDVYLTSVTDHYATASICGPNSKKILNKIIPDLDLSEENFPHMSFQNAQIGNIKCRIMRISFTGEHS
;
A
#
# COMPACT_ATOMS: atom_id res chain seq x y z
N THR A 1 -27.31 -42.51 21.03
CA THR A 1 -27.30 -41.75 19.74
C THR A 1 -26.88 -40.34 20.02
N THR A 2 -25.77 -39.96 19.44
CA THR A 2 -25.34 -38.57 19.46
C THR A 2 -26.36 -37.73 18.70
N THR A 3 -26.94 -36.78 19.39
CA THR A 3 -27.83 -35.81 18.76
C THR A 3 -27.02 -34.82 17.98
N PHE A 4 -27.51 -34.49 16.80
CA PHE A 4 -26.96 -33.39 16.02
C PHE A 4 -26.81 -32.13 16.86
N ARG A 5 -25.62 -31.58 16.87
CA ARG A 5 -25.33 -30.31 17.55
C ARG A 5 -24.76 -29.34 16.50
N PRO A 6 -25.57 -28.43 16.05
CA PRO A 6 -25.01 -27.34 15.22
C PRO A 6 -24.24 -26.37 16.15
N PRO A 7 -23.16 -25.78 15.62
CA PRO A 7 -22.54 -26.10 14.35
C PRO A 7 -21.66 -27.34 14.44
N TYR A 8 -21.67 -28.18 13.42
CA TYR A 8 -20.74 -29.32 13.33
C TYR A 8 -19.32 -28.92 13.06
N THR A 9 -19.17 -27.82 12.38
CA THR A 9 -17.88 -27.21 12.07
C THR A 9 -17.66 -26.01 12.97
N PRO A 10 -16.43 -25.72 13.39
CA PRO A 10 -16.14 -24.50 14.12
C PRO A 10 -16.63 -23.28 13.33
N LEU A 11 -17.39 -22.43 14.02
CA LEU A 11 -17.79 -21.13 13.48
C LEU A 11 -16.80 -20.07 13.92
N THR A 12 -16.38 -19.22 12.99
CA THR A 12 -15.61 -18.03 13.34
C THR A 12 -16.52 -17.00 14.02
N PHE A 13 -15.96 -16.16 14.87
CA PHE A 13 -16.70 -15.06 15.47
C PHE A 13 -17.31 -14.13 14.40
N GLY A 14 -16.63 -13.91 13.29
CA GLY A 14 -17.17 -13.12 12.18
C GLY A 14 -18.43 -13.73 11.56
N THR A 15 -18.56 -15.06 11.51
CA THR A 15 -19.78 -15.74 11.05
C THR A 15 -20.92 -15.57 12.05
N ILE A 16 -20.64 -15.63 13.36
CA ILE A 16 -21.64 -15.46 14.42
C ILE A 16 -22.16 -14.02 14.46
N VAL A 17 -21.27 -13.05 14.34
CA VAL A 17 -21.60 -11.62 14.37
C VAL A 17 -22.35 -11.20 13.10
N GLY A 18 -22.10 -11.87 11.96
CA GLY A 18 -22.71 -11.55 10.68
C GLY A 18 -21.96 -10.44 9.93
N ARG A 19 -22.50 -10.09 8.76
CA ARG A 19 -21.86 -9.12 7.86
C ARG A 19 -22.24 -7.66 8.12
N ASN A 20 -23.39 -7.45 8.73
CA ASN A 20 -23.98 -6.12 8.94
C ASN A 20 -23.75 -5.60 10.34
N VAL A 21 -22.51 -5.65 10.81
CA VAL A 21 -22.15 -5.17 12.16
C VAL A 21 -22.14 -3.65 12.26
N GLY A 22 -21.98 -2.94 11.12
CA GLY A 22 -22.04 -1.48 11.08
C GLY A 22 -21.12 -0.83 12.12
N GLU A 23 -21.69 0.04 12.93
CA GLU A 23 -21.00 0.79 13.99
C GLU A 23 -20.47 -0.09 15.15
N TYR A 24 -20.96 -1.31 15.27
CA TYR A 24 -20.49 -2.26 16.29
C TYR A 24 -19.18 -2.95 15.93
N PHE A 25 -18.70 -2.76 14.70
CA PHE A 25 -17.41 -3.28 14.29
C PHE A 25 -16.29 -2.33 14.71
N ASP A 26 -15.58 -2.66 15.78
CA ASP A 26 -14.44 -1.87 16.23
C ASP A 26 -13.17 -2.21 15.44
N ILE A 27 -12.74 -1.27 14.63
CA ILE A 27 -11.51 -1.37 13.84
C ILE A 27 -10.32 -1.05 14.73
N PHE A 28 -9.43 -2.02 14.91
CA PHE A 28 -8.32 -1.90 15.85
C PHE A 28 -6.93 -1.77 15.19
N ARG A 29 -6.78 -2.05 13.87
CA ARG A 29 -5.47 -1.88 13.21
C ARG A 29 -5.09 -0.41 13.14
N ARG A 30 -3.85 -0.13 13.52
CA ARG A 30 -3.27 1.22 13.59
C ARG A 30 -1.96 1.25 12.83
N THR A 31 -1.68 2.38 12.18
CA THR A 31 -0.39 2.60 11.52
C THR A 31 0.70 2.86 12.55
N PRO A 32 1.98 2.68 12.20
CA PRO A 32 3.09 3.09 13.06
C PRO A 32 3.07 4.58 13.44
N MET A 33 2.43 5.43 12.64
CA MET A 33 2.32 6.87 12.85
C MET A 33 1.09 7.28 13.69
N ASN A 34 0.26 6.32 14.12
CA ASN A 34 -1.02 6.60 14.79
C ASN A 34 -0.92 7.56 15.98
N ASN A 35 0.08 7.38 16.84
CA ASN A 35 0.23 8.28 18.01
C ASN A 35 0.56 9.71 17.59
N TRP A 36 1.33 9.88 16.52
CA TRP A 36 1.60 11.19 15.95
C TRP A 36 0.32 11.84 15.42
N HIS A 37 -0.52 11.09 14.72
CA HIS A 37 -1.81 11.56 14.22
C HIS A 37 -2.72 12.03 15.36
N ILE A 38 -2.86 11.22 16.42
CA ILE A 38 -3.64 11.58 17.61
C ILE A 38 -3.11 12.88 18.24
N ASN A 39 -1.80 12.98 18.43
CA ASN A 39 -1.19 14.14 19.05
C ASN A 39 -1.30 15.42 18.20
N ASN A 40 -1.59 15.29 16.91
CA ASN A 40 -1.83 16.40 15.99
C ASN A 40 -3.32 16.57 15.65
N ASN A 41 -4.22 16.03 16.47
CA ASN A 41 -5.67 16.17 16.35
C ASN A 41 -6.22 15.70 14.99
N ALA A 42 -5.68 14.61 14.44
CA ALA A 42 -6.23 14.03 13.23
C ALA A 42 -7.64 13.47 13.48
N GLU A 43 -8.54 13.72 12.54
CA GLU A 43 -9.75 12.94 12.40
C GLU A 43 -9.46 11.65 11.63
N PHE A 44 -10.19 10.58 11.98
CA PHE A 44 -9.90 9.25 11.43
C PHE A 44 -11.08 8.71 10.63
N GLU A 45 -10.75 7.96 9.59
CA GLU A 45 -11.70 7.13 8.83
C GLU A 45 -11.38 5.65 8.97
N ASN A 46 -12.39 4.82 8.75
CA ASN A 46 -12.26 3.38 8.71
C ASN A 46 -12.11 2.91 7.26
N VAL A 47 -10.95 2.29 6.92
CA VAL A 47 -10.68 1.75 5.58
C VAL A 47 -10.22 0.31 5.70
N GLY A 48 -11.03 -0.64 5.20
CA GLY A 48 -10.80 -2.05 5.47
C GLY A 48 -10.80 -2.30 6.98
N GLN A 49 -9.72 -2.86 7.49
CA GLN A 49 -9.53 -3.11 8.94
C GLN A 49 -8.65 -2.04 9.62
N TRP A 50 -8.36 -0.94 8.94
CA TRP A 50 -7.50 0.10 9.43
C TRP A 50 -8.27 1.32 9.89
N LYS A 51 -7.81 1.92 10.98
CA LYS A 51 -8.11 3.30 11.34
C LYS A 51 -7.01 4.18 10.74
N ARG A 52 -7.39 4.99 9.75
CA ARG A 52 -6.47 5.83 8.97
C ARG A 52 -6.73 7.29 9.26
N ALA A 53 -5.68 8.09 9.43
CA ALA A 53 -5.82 9.54 9.51
C ALA A 53 -6.44 10.07 8.21
N TRP A 54 -7.47 10.89 8.35
CA TRP A 54 -8.26 11.42 7.23
C TRP A 54 -7.91 12.87 6.94
N TYR A 55 -8.08 13.75 7.92
CA TYR A 55 -7.73 15.17 7.82
C TYR A 55 -7.38 15.72 9.21
N TYR A 56 -6.84 16.95 9.26
CA TYR A 56 -6.37 17.60 10.49
C TYR A 56 -7.06 18.95 10.65
N PRO A 57 -8.18 19.05 11.38
CA PRO A 57 -8.87 20.32 11.56
C PRO A 57 -8.04 21.31 12.41
N ILE A 58 -8.07 22.58 12.05
CA ILE A 58 -7.47 23.69 12.78
C ILE A 58 -8.59 24.67 13.15
N ASN A 59 -8.63 25.13 14.41
CA ASN A 59 -9.57 26.16 14.86
C ASN A 59 -11.05 25.87 14.53
N ASN A 60 -11.49 24.65 14.77
CA ASN A 60 -12.86 24.20 14.51
C ASN A 60 -13.27 24.23 13.01
N GLU A 61 -12.33 24.08 12.11
CA GLU A 61 -12.63 23.86 10.69
C GLU A 61 -13.58 22.68 10.48
N THR A 62 -14.49 22.83 9.54
CA THR A 62 -15.22 21.71 8.98
C THR A 62 -14.29 20.81 8.15
N MET A 63 -14.72 19.59 7.86
CA MET A 63 -13.95 18.69 6.98
C MET A 63 -13.63 19.36 5.63
N ASP A 64 -14.59 19.99 4.99
CA ASP A 64 -14.41 20.63 3.67
C ASP A 64 -13.36 21.74 3.72
N GLU A 65 -13.37 22.57 4.76
CA GLU A 65 -12.40 23.64 4.96
C GLU A 65 -10.99 23.08 5.20
N ALA A 66 -10.86 22.06 6.03
CA ALA A 66 -9.59 21.39 6.30
C ALA A 66 -9.03 20.73 5.03
N VAL A 67 -9.84 19.98 4.30
CA VAL A 67 -9.46 19.31 3.03
C VAL A 67 -9.04 20.34 1.99
N GLN A 68 -9.77 21.44 1.85
CA GLN A 68 -9.40 22.50 0.92
C GLN A 68 -8.05 23.13 1.28
N ARG A 69 -7.82 23.44 2.55
CA ARG A 69 -6.54 23.99 3.04
C ARG A 69 -5.38 23.01 2.81
N GLU A 70 -5.56 21.74 3.15
CA GLU A 70 -4.52 20.70 2.98
C GLU A 70 -4.20 20.45 1.50
N SER A 71 -5.21 20.36 0.65
CA SER A 71 -5.04 20.23 -0.80
C SER A 71 -4.31 21.42 -1.41
N LEU A 72 -4.62 22.65 -0.98
CA LEU A 72 -3.90 23.85 -1.42
C LEU A 72 -2.45 23.85 -0.93
N ALA A 73 -2.18 23.37 0.29
CA ALA A 73 -0.83 23.28 0.83
C ALA A 73 0.01 22.27 0.02
N ALA A 74 -0.56 21.09 -0.32
CA ALA A 74 0.10 20.11 -1.16
C ALA A 74 0.43 20.66 -2.55
N ARG A 75 -0.47 21.44 -3.17
CA ARG A 75 -0.23 22.05 -4.50
C ARG A 75 0.74 23.21 -4.49
N LYS A 76 0.77 24.03 -3.44
CA LYS A 76 1.58 25.25 -3.38
C LYS A 76 2.90 25.07 -2.63
N SER A 77 3.01 24.04 -1.80
CA SER A 77 4.15 23.82 -0.93
C SER A 77 4.50 22.33 -0.82
N ALA A 78 3.99 21.65 0.18
CA ALA A 78 4.16 20.22 0.37
C ALA A 78 3.04 19.65 1.26
N GLY A 79 2.73 18.38 1.05
CA GLY A 79 1.89 17.56 1.91
C GLY A 79 2.61 16.29 2.32
N ILE A 80 2.22 15.72 3.45
CA ILE A 80 2.61 14.37 3.86
C ILE A 80 1.36 13.53 4.09
N LEU A 81 1.37 12.31 3.57
CA LEU A 81 0.30 11.33 3.71
C LEU A 81 0.86 10.06 4.33
N ASP A 82 0.20 9.54 5.36
CA ASP A 82 0.48 8.19 5.88
C ASP A 82 -0.13 7.13 4.94
N ALA A 83 0.71 6.54 4.13
CA ALA A 83 0.37 5.47 3.19
C ALA A 83 0.68 4.06 3.74
N SER A 84 0.88 3.93 5.06
CA SER A 84 1.23 2.64 5.68
C SER A 84 0.13 1.60 5.56
N THR A 85 -1.11 2.00 5.32
CA THR A 85 -2.26 1.10 5.20
C THR A 85 -2.34 0.38 3.86
N LEU A 86 -1.66 0.87 2.82
CA LEU A 86 -1.59 0.17 1.52
C LEU A 86 -1.04 -1.24 1.72
N GLY A 87 -1.65 -2.22 1.09
CA GLY A 87 -1.12 -3.58 1.09
C GLY A 87 0.26 -3.63 0.48
N LYS A 88 1.14 -4.46 1.04
CA LYS A 88 2.49 -4.70 0.53
C LYS A 88 2.76 -6.18 0.53
N ILE A 89 3.07 -6.71 -0.65
CA ILE A 89 3.36 -8.12 -0.86
C ILE A 89 4.77 -8.22 -1.43
N ASP A 90 5.63 -8.93 -0.72
CA ASP A 90 6.97 -9.31 -1.19
C ASP A 90 6.82 -10.56 -2.05
N ILE A 91 7.35 -10.52 -3.28
CA ILE A 91 7.24 -11.57 -4.27
C ILE A 91 8.64 -11.98 -4.69
N GLN A 92 9.01 -13.22 -4.45
CA GLN A 92 10.31 -13.76 -4.78
C GLN A 92 10.16 -15.11 -5.52
N GLY A 93 11.15 -15.45 -6.32
CA GLY A 93 11.21 -16.72 -7.05
C GLY A 93 11.66 -16.55 -8.48
N SER A 94 12.19 -17.61 -9.07
CA SER A 94 12.69 -17.58 -10.46
C SER A 94 11.59 -17.24 -11.46
N ASP A 95 10.34 -17.58 -11.15
CA ASP A 95 9.19 -17.34 -12.01
C ASP A 95 8.35 -16.14 -11.61
N ALA A 96 8.84 -15.29 -10.67
CA ALA A 96 8.10 -14.13 -10.18
C ALA A 96 7.67 -13.15 -11.29
N SER A 97 8.52 -12.93 -12.31
CA SER A 97 8.18 -12.05 -13.43
C SER A 97 7.10 -12.65 -14.34
N GLU A 98 7.15 -13.94 -14.58
CA GLU A 98 6.16 -14.67 -15.36
C GLU A 98 4.81 -14.69 -14.63
N PHE A 99 4.82 -15.00 -13.35
CA PHE A 99 3.63 -14.94 -12.51
C PHE A 99 2.94 -13.56 -12.56
N LEU A 100 3.71 -12.50 -12.38
CA LEU A 100 3.18 -11.14 -12.48
C LEU A 100 2.62 -10.82 -13.88
N ASN A 101 3.23 -11.34 -14.96
CA ASN A 101 2.71 -11.19 -16.33
C ASN A 101 1.35 -11.87 -16.52
N ARG A 102 1.09 -12.98 -15.83
CA ARG A 102 -0.21 -13.69 -15.91
C ARG A 102 -1.31 -12.97 -15.12
N VAL A 103 -0.94 -12.34 -14.01
CA VAL A 103 -1.90 -11.73 -13.09
C VAL A 103 -2.27 -10.29 -13.48
N TYR A 104 -1.31 -9.51 -13.96
CA TYR A 104 -1.49 -8.08 -14.25
C TYR A 104 -1.48 -7.79 -15.74
N THR A 105 -2.10 -6.69 -16.13
CA THR A 105 -2.21 -6.26 -17.53
C THR A 105 -0.89 -5.79 -18.16
N ASN A 106 0.20 -5.69 -17.41
CA ASN A 106 1.48 -5.13 -17.83
C ASN A 106 2.56 -6.19 -18.04
N ALA A 107 3.57 -5.86 -18.85
CA ALA A 107 4.70 -6.75 -19.11
C ALA A 107 5.80 -6.59 -18.04
N TRP A 108 5.73 -7.36 -16.97
CA TRP A 108 6.64 -7.29 -15.83
C TRP A 108 8.03 -7.84 -16.11
N SER A 109 8.14 -8.83 -16.98
CA SER A 109 9.42 -9.36 -17.47
C SER A 109 10.32 -8.29 -18.13
N LYS A 110 9.70 -7.23 -18.67
CA LYS A 110 10.40 -6.08 -19.29
C LYS A 110 10.69 -4.94 -18.28
N LEU A 111 10.30 -5.08 -17.01
CA LEU A 111 10.59 -4.07 -16.00
C LEU A 111 12.06 -4.20 -15.57
N GLY A 112 12.85 -3.12 -15.71
CA GLY A 112 14.23 -3.11 -15.23
C GLY A 112 14.35 -3.14 -13.70
N ILE A 113 15.45 -3.67 -13.18
CA ILE A 113 15.77 -3.60 -11.75
C ILE A 113 15.88 -2.12 -11.34
N GLY A 114 15.33 -1.76 -10.18
CA GLY A 114 15.30 -0.38 -9.71
C GLY A 114 14.15 0.45 -10.28
N LYS A 115 13.27 -0.16 -11.09
CA LYS A 115 12.12 0.52 -11.68
C LYS A 115 10.82 0.08 -11.03
N CYS A 116 9.85 0.99 -11.07
CA CYS A 116 8.48 0.78 -10.63
C CYS A 116 7.54 0.79 -11.84
N ARG A 117 6.39 0.14 -11.69
CA ARG A 117 5.33 0.16 -12.70
C ARG A 117 3.97 0.07 -12.03
N TYR A 118 3.07 0.95 -12.43
CA TYR A 118 1.66 0.84 -12.09
C TYR A 118 1.02 -0.28 -12.91
N GLY A 119 0.16 -1.07 -12.29
CA GLY A 119 -0.53 -2.18 -12.93
C GLY A 119 -1.96 -2.33 -12.43
N LEU A 120 -2.79 -2.87 -13.32
CA LEU A 120 -4.18 -3.25 -13.05
C LEU A 120 -4.28 -4.76 -12.96
N MET A 121 -4.91 -5.25 -11.90
CA MET A 121 -5.36 -6.63 -11.74
C MET A 121 -6.83 -6.69 -12.14
N LEU A 122 -7.17 -7.59 -13.04
CA LEU A 122 -8.53 -7.74 -13.53
C LEU A 122 -9.13 -9.08 -13.05
N ASN A 123 -10.45 -9.08 -12.94
CA ASN A 123 -11.22 -10.29 -12.86
C ASN A 123 -11.38 -10.93 -14.25
N GLU A 124 -11.92 -12.14 -14.29
CA GLU A 124 -12.16 -12.91 -15.51
C GLU A 124 -13.15 -12.22 -16.46
N ASP A 125 -14.04 -11.40 -15.93
CA ASP A 125 -14.97 -10.54 -16.69
C ASP A 125 -14.34 -9.25 -17.22
N GLY A 126 -13.05 -9.03 -16.96
CA GLY A 126 -12.30 -7.85 -17.38
C GLY A 126 -12.50 -6.61 -16.49
N MET A 127 -13.26 -6.72 -15.42
CA MET A 127 -13.44 -5.63 -14.46
C MET A 127 -12.23 -5.52 -13.54
N VAL A 128 -11.88 -4.28 -13.13
CA VAL A 128 -10.76 -4.02 -12.22
C VAL A 128 -11.02 -4.68 -10.88
N TYR A 129 -10.11 -5.55 -10.47
CA TYR A 129 -10.12 -6.21 -9.17
C TYR A 129 -9.33 -5.41 -8.13
N ASP A 130 -8.13 -4.99 -8.47
CA ASP A 130 -7.26 -4.14 -7.67
C ASP A 130 -6.24 -3.43 -8.56
N ASP A 131 -5.53 -2.46 -8.00
CA ASP A 131 -4.45 -1.75 -8.67
C ASP A 131 -3.32 -1.44 -7.70
N GLY A 132 -2.17 -1.12 -8.23
CA GLY A 132 -1.03 -0.75 -7.41
C GLY A 132 0.25 -0.56 -8.19
N VAL A 133 1.31 -0.25 -7.46
CA VAL A 133 2.64 -0.11 -8.02
C VAL A 133 3.49 -1.29 -7.60
N THR A 134 4.10 -1.95 -8.57
CA THR A 134 5.09 -3.00 -8.33
C THR A 134 6.48 -2.49 -8.66
N THR A 135 7.42 -2.71 -7.76
CA THR A 135 8.82 -2.32 -7.86
C THR A 135 9.68 -3.56 -8.03
N ARG A 136 10.56 -3.60 -9.04
CA ARG A 136 11.55 -4.66 -9.18
C ARG A 136 12.77 -4.36 -8.34
N LEU A 137 12.92 -5.06 -7.22
CA LEU A 137 14.01 -4.88 -6.25
C LEU A 137 15.29 -5.62 -6.66
N GLY A 138 15.15 -6.73 -7.37
CA GLY A 138 16.24 -7.59 -7.82
C GLY A 138 15.81 -8.43 -9.02
N GLU A 139 16.67 -9.33 -9.47
CA GLU A 139 16.40 -10.17 -10.63
C GLU A 139 15.09 -10.95 -10.47
N ASN A 140 14.93 -11.61 -9.33
CA ASN A 140 13.79 -12.46 -8.99
C ASN A 140 13.05 -11.95 -7.74
N HIS A 141 13.03 -10.63 -7.53
CA HIS A 141 12.47 -10.03 -6.32
C HIS A 141 11.68 -8.76 -6.64
N TYR A 142 10.43 -8.76 -6.24
CA TYR A 142 9.49 -7.65 -6.43
C TYR A 142 8.81 -7.26 -5.12
N LEU A 143 8.49 -5.99 -4.98
CA LEU A 143 7.60 -5.47 -3.94
C LEU A 143 6.37 -4.89 -4.62
N MET A 144 5.23 -5.48 -4.36
CA MET A 144 3.94 -5.07 -4.92
C MET A 144 3.14 -4.32 -3.86
N THR A 145 2.49 -3.22 -4.25
CA THR A 145 1.48 -2.55 -3.43
C THR A 145 0.08 -2.85 -3.95
N THR A 146 -0.90 -2.82 -3.06
CA THR A 146 -2.33 -2.97 -3.35
C THR A 146 -3.11 -1.84 -2.71
N THR A 147 -4.40 -1.73 -3.02
CA THR A 147 -5.29 -0.86 -2.26
C THR A 147 -5.37 -1.35 -0.80
N THR A 148 -5.69 -0.43 0.12
CA THR A 148 -5.81 -0.75 1.55
C THR A 148 -6.87 -1.82 1.80
N GLY A 149 -8.04 -1.66 1.21
CA GLY A 149 -9.17 -2.59 1.37
C GLY A 149 -8.98 -3.92 0.65
N GLY A 150 -8.25 -3.92 -0.46
CA GLY A 150 -8.00 -5.11 -1.29
C GLY A 150 -6.88 -6.03 -0.79
N ALA A 151 -6.03 -5.57 0.13
CA ALA A 151 -4.77 -6.24 0.47
C ALA A 151 -4.89 -7.74 0.78
N ALA A 152 -5.84 -8.12 1.63
CA ALA A 152 -6.05 -9.52 2.00
C ALA A 152 -6.64 -10.35 0.85
N ASN A 153 -7.58 -9.78 0.10
CA ASN A 153 -8.22 -10.46 -1.02
C ASN A 153 -7.24 -10.68 -2.18
N VAL A 154 -6.40 -9.67 -2.47
CA VAL A 154 -5.36 -9.79 -3.50
C VAL A 154 -4.38 -10.89 -3.13
N LEU A 155 -3.84 -10.88 -1.89
CA LEU A 155 -2.92 -11.93 -1.46
C LEU A 155 -3.57 -13.32 -1.57
N GLY A 156 -4.79 -13.49 -1.04
CA GLY A 156 -5.51 -14.76 -1.11
C GLY A 156 -5.73 -15.24 -2.55
N LYS A 157 -6.07 -14.32 -3.49
CA LYS A 157 -6.22 -14.66 -4.91
C LYS A 157 -4.89 -15.06 -5.57
N LEU A 158 -3.79 -14.39 -5.23
CA LEU A 158 -2.46 -14.75 -5.71
C LEU A 158 -2.01 -16.12 -5.20
N GLU A 159 -2.27 -16.41 -3.91
CA GLU A 159 -1.99 -17.72 -3.31
C GLU A 159 -2.84 -18.83 -3.94
N ASP A 160 -4.13 -18.55 -4.23
CA ASP A 160 -5.01 -19.49 -4.91
C ASP A 160 -4.50 -19.84 -6.30
N TYR A 161 -4.11 -18.85 -7.09
CA TYR A 161 -3.52 -19.09 -8.41
C TYR A 161 -2.26 -19.95 -8.36
N LEU A 162 -1.36 -19.72 -7.39
CA LEU A 162 -0.16 -20.54 -7.25
C LEU A 162 -0.46 -21.98 -6.78
N GLN A 163 -1.56 -22.19 -6.06
CA GLN A 163 -1.91 -23.50 -5.56
C GLN A 163 -2.78 -24.30 -6.53
N THR A 164 -3.57 -23.64 -7.36
CA THR A 164 -4.58 -24.29 -8.20
C THR A 164 -4.28 -24.21 -9.70
N GLU A 165 -3.94 -23.01 -10.19
CA GLU A 165 -3.78 -22.77 -11.63
C GLU A 165 -2.34 -22.99 -12.11
N TRP A 166 -1.35 -22.56 -11.29
CA TRP A 166 0.08 -22.59 -11.69
C TRP A 166 0.98 -23.11 -10.58
N PRO A 167 0.73 -24.32 -10.07
CA PRO A 167 1.51 -24.91 -8.98
C PRO A 167 2.96 -25.24 -9.36
N GLU A 168 3.27 -25.22 -10.66
CA GLU A 168 4.62 -25.46 -11.17
C GLU A 168 5.54 -24.24 -11.05
N LEU A 169 5.00 -23.04 -10.81
CA LEU A 169 5.82 -21.82 -10.74
C LEU A 169 6.58 -21.73 -9.41
N ASP A 170 7.85 -21.44 -9.50
CA ASP A 170 8.71 -21.16 -8.35
C ASP A 170 8.52 -19.68 -7.89
N VAL A 171 7.48 -19.46 -7.09
CA VAL A 171 7.10 -18.13 -6.57
C VAL A 171 6.71 -18.21 -5.11
N TYR A 172 7.23 -17.29 -4.32
CA TYR A 172 6.95 -17.14 -2.89
C TYR A 172 6.33 -15.78 -2.62
N LEU A 173 5.18 -15.77 -1.95
CA LEU A 173 4.42 -14.58 -1.58
C LEU A 173 4.49 -14.37 -0.06
N THR A 174 4.76 -13.16 0.36
CA THR A 174 4.76 -12.80 1.77
C THR A 174 4.12 -11.44 1.98
N SER A 175 3.07 -11.38 2.82
CA SER A 175 2.55 -10.08 3.25
C SER A 175 3.58 -9.37 4.12
N VAL A 176 3.98 -8.18 3.70
CA VAL A 176 4.92 -7.33 4.44
C VAL A 176 4.29 -5.98 4.79
N THR A 177 2.96 -5.89 4.76
CA THR A 177 2.20 -4.67 5.04
C THR A 177 2.60 -4.07 6.39
N ASP A 178 2.65 -4.88 7.43
CA ASP A 178 2.95 -4.43 8.79
C ASP A 178 4.47 -4.23 9.06
N HIS A 179 5.33 -4.56 8.09
CA HIS A 179 6.78 -4.39 8.22
C HIS A 179 7.26 -2.99 7.84
N TYR A 180 6.42 -2.20 7.18
CA TYR A 180 6.79 -0.89 6.65
C TYR A 180 5.85 0.22 7.14
N ALA A 181 6.42 1.24 7.75
CA ALA A 181 5.81 2.56 7.77
C ALA A 181 6.06 3.22 6.41
N THR A 182 5.02 3.75 5.79
CA THR A 182 5.12 4.39 4.47
C THR A 182 4.55 5.80 4.55
N ALA A 183 5.39 6.80 4.25
CA ALA A 183 4.97 8.18 4.12
C ALA A 183 5.14 8.63 2.67
N SER A 184 4.10 9.22 2.09
CA SER A 184 4.17 9.92 0.82
C SER A 184 4.38 11.41 1.08
N ILE A 185 5.42 12.00 0.48
CA ILE A 185 5.70 13.43 0.55
C ILE A 185 5.48 14.00 -0.85
N CYS A 186 4.47 14.83 -1.02
CA CYS A 186 4.07 15.39 -2.30
C CYS A 186 4.15 16.92 -2.34
N GLY A 187 4.12 17.48 -3.55
CA GLY A 187 4.11 18.90 -3.80
C GLY A 187 5.47 19.50 -4.23
N PRO A 188 5.49 20.77 -4.68
CA PRO A 188 6.66 21.40 -5.28
C PRO A 188 7.88 21.48 -4.37
N ASN A 189 7.70 21.45 -3.07
CA ASN A 189 8.79 21.47 -2.10
C ASN A 189 9.19 20.06 -1.60
N SER A 190 8.57 18.97 -2.07
CA SER A 190 8.85 17.60 -1.61
C SER A 190 10.33 17.25 -1.72
N LYS A 191 10.93 17.51 -2.88
CA LYS A 191 12.37 17.30 -3.13
C LYS A 191 13.27 18.09 -2.19
N LYS A 192 12.91 19.35 -1.90
CA LYS A 192 13.66 20.20 -0.95
C LYS A 192 13.59 19.68 0.49
N ILE A 193 12.46 19.11 0.87
CA ILE A 193 12.27 18.46 2.17
C ILE A 193 13.12 17.20 2.27
N LEU A 194 13.04 16.32 1.25
CA LEU A 194 13.82 15.09 1.20
C LEU A 194 15.33 15.35 1.23
N ASN A 195 15.83 16.35 0.50
CA ASN A 195 17.24 16.73 0.54
C ASN A 195 17.74 17.13 1.92
N LYS A 196 16.87 17.67 2.80
CA LYS A 196 17.24 17.97 4.18
C LYS A 196 17.31 16.74 5.07
N ILE A 197 16.51 15.72 4.76
CA ILE A 197 16.37 14.50 5.56
C ILE A 197 17.42 13.47 5.09
N ILE A 198 17.68 13.44 3.79
CA ILE A 198 18.61 12.49 3.14
C ILE A 198 19.52 13.29 2.19
N PRO A 199 20.50 14.04 2.74
CA PRO A 199 21.32 14.93 1.93
C PRO A 199 22.21 14.20 0.91
N ASP A 200 22.55 12.95 1.17
CA ASP A 200 23.44 12.13 0.33
C ASP A 200 22.68 11.46 -0.85
N LEU A 201 21.35 11.58 -0.90
CA LEU A 201 20.54 11.01 -1.97
C LEU A 201 20.46 11.99 -3.15
N ASP A 202 20.95 11.58 -4.31
CA ASP A 202 20.78 12.36 -5.54
C ASP A 202 19.35 12.23 -6.08
N LEU A 203 18.60 13.29 -5.91
CA LEU A 203 17.20 13.42 -6.35
C LEU A 203 17.08 14.06 -7.76
N SER A 204 18.15 14.11 -8.56
CA SER A 204 18.09 14.58 -9.93
C SER A 204 17.18 13.69 -10.80
N GLU A 205 16.66 14.26 -11.90
CA GLU A 205 15.86 13.49 -12.87
C GLU A 205 16.67 12.36 -13.54
N GLU A 206 17.97 12.58 -13.68
CA GLU A 206 18.90 11.64 -14.31
C GLU A 206 19.13 10.41 -13.44
N ASN A 207 19.42 10.60 -12.15
CA ASN A 207 19.78 9.51 -11.23
C ASN A 207 18.59 8.93 -10.46
N PHE A 208 17.52 9.71 -10.32
CA PHE A 208 16.28 9.26 -9.68
C PHE A 208 15.06 9.67 -10.53
N PRO A 209 14.85 9.04 -11.70
CA PRO A 209 13.74 9.36 -12.58
C PRO A 209 12.40 8.90 -12.00
N HIS A 210 11.30 9.45 -12.51
CA HIS A 210 9.96 9.01 -12.19
C HIS A 210 9.80 7.49 -12.41
N MET A 211 9.02 6.84 -11.56
CA MET A 211 8.82 5.38 -11.51
C MET A 211 10.13 4.60 -11.30
N SER A 212 10.94 5.08 -10.37
CA SER A 212 12.12 4.36 -9.88
C SER A 212 12.18 4.34 -8.35
N PHE A 213 13.06 3.48 -7.82
CA PHE A 213 13.34 3.43 -6.40
C PHE A 213 14.84 3.43 -6.13
N GLN A 214 15.22 3.87 -4.94
CA GLN A 214 16.57 3.76 -4.40
C GLN A 214 16.51 3.35 -2.92
N ASN A 215 17.52 2.62 -2.48
CA ASN A 215 17.74 2.40 -1.05
C ASN A 215 18.41 3.65 -0.46
N ALA A 216 17.97 4.04 0.72
CA ALA A 216 18.50 5.19 1.43
C ALA A 216 18.55 4.91 2.94
N GLN A 217 19.07 5.87 3.69
CA GLN A 217 19.13 5.79 5.15
C GLN A 217 18.76 7.14 5.75
N ILE A 218 17.85 7.13 6.70
CA ILE A 218 17.45 8.30 7.49
C ILE A 218 17.96 8.07 8.92
N GLY A 219 19.02 8.76 9.31
CA GLY A 219 19.72 8.44 10.54
C GLY A 219 20.20 6.99 10.55
N ASN A 220 19.72 6.17 11.48
CA ASN A 220 20.03 4.75 11.56
C ASN A 220 18.99 3.83 10.90
N ILE A 221 17.97 4.40 10.26
CA ILE A 221 16.86 3.64 9.69
C ILE A 221 17.10 3.44 8.18
N LYS A 222 17.20 2.18 7.76
CA LYS A 222 17.20 1.82 6.35
C LYS A 222 15.82 2.02 5.76
N CYS A 223 15.72 2.70 4.64
CA CYS A 223 14.47 2.96 3.95
C CYS A 223 14.60 2.75 2.44
N ARG A 224 13.46 2.66 1.78
CA ARG A 224 13.31 2.67 0.33
C ARG A 224 12.63 3.96 -0.06
N ILE A 225 13.21 4.70 -0.96
CA ILE A 225 12.62 5.92 -1.52
C ILE A 225 12.14 5.59 -2.92
N MET A 226 10.87 5.86 -3.18
CA MET A 226 10.24 5.63 -4.48
C MET A 226 9.79 6.98 -5.05
N ARG A 227 10.09 7.24 -6.30
CA ARG A 227 9.60 8.43 -6.99
C ARG A 227 8.34 8.10 -7.76
N ILE A 228 7.22 8.20 -7.09
CA ILE A 228 5.89 7.84 -7.59
C ILE A 228 4.95 8.99 -7.32
N SER A 229 4.15 9.39 -8.32
CA SER A 229 3.08 10.36 -8.14
C SER A 229 1.74 9.65 -8.15
N PHE A 230 0.91 9.92 -7.15
CA PHE A 230 -0.46 9.42 -7.07
C PHE A 230 -1.46 10.46 -7.62
N THR A 231 -1.26 11.72 -7.26
CA THR A 231 -2.18 12.83 -7.56
C THR A 231 -1.65 13.78 -8.63
N GLY A 232 -0.50 13.48 -9.25
CA GLY A 232 0.12 14.27 -10.30
C GLY A 232 1.09 15.34 -9.81
N GLU A 233 1.24 15.55 -8.51
CA GLU A 233 2.29 16.37 -7.92
C GLU A 233 3.64 15.63 -7.94
N HIS A 234 4.73 16.39 -7.80
CA HIS A 234 6.02 15.78 -7.50
C HIS A 234 5.96 15.05 -6.15
N SER A 235 6.25 13.76 -6.17
CA SER A 235 6.20 12.89 -4.99
C SER A 235 7.31 11.84 -5.07
#